data_e8dce3fc04156bef3618c609eec1a5bb
#
_entry.id   e8dce3fc04156bef3618c609eec1a5bb
#
_cell.length_a   1.000
_cell.length_b   1.000
_cell.length_c   1.000
_cell.angle_alpha   90.00
_cell.angle_beta   90.00
_cell.angle_gamma   90.00
#
_symmetry.space_group_name_H-M   'P 1'
#
loop_
_entity.id
_entity.type
_entity.pdbx_description
1 polymer ?
#
loop_
_entity_poly.entity_id
_entity_poly.type
_entity_poly.pdbx_seq_one_letter_code
_entity_poly.pdbx_strand_id
1 'polypeptide(L)' 'MSAKFYTHFIAQSEGAIEYSEYRGVVELLGQSGTLTGKGEIAKMLARSFDLEDMDIQVLQWHQLH' A
#
# COMPACT_ATOMS: atom_id res chain seq x y z
N MET A 1 2.48 -6.14 -18.68
CA MET A 1 3.32 -5.04 -18.20
C MET A 1 3.27 -4.95 -16.70
N SER A 2 4.38 -4.61 -16.09
CA SER A 2 4.44 -4.42 -14.65
C SER A 2 5.05 -3.07 -14.33
N ALA A 3 4.71 -2.56 -13.16
CA ALA A 3 5.28 -1.31 -12.66
C ALA A 3 5.72 -1.54 -11.22
N LYS A 4 6.85 -0.97 -10.87
CA LYS A 4 7.40 -1.09 -9.53
C LYS A 4 7.28 0.23 -8.80
N PHE A 5 6.90 0.14 -7.54
CA PHE A 5 6.71 1.31 -6.70
C PHE A 5 7.40 1.10 -5.36
N TYR A 6 8.02 2.15 -4.88
CA TYR A 6 8.48 2.15 -3.50
C TYR A 6 7.34 2.63 -2.61
N THR A 7 7.10 1.93 -1.53
CA THR A 7 6.06 2.32 -0.60
C THR A 7 6.54 2.23 0.84
N HIS A 8 5.99 3.11 1.66
CA HIS A 8 6.15 3.08 3.10
C HIS A 8 4.77 3.35 3.69
N PHE A 9 4.24 2.38 4.42
CA PHE A 9 2.91 2.53 4.99
C PHE A 9 2.83 1.86 6.34
N ILE A 10 1.81 2.21 7.10
CA ILE A 10 1.53 1.56 8.37
C ILE A 10 0.15 0.94 8.32
N ALA A 11 -0.01 -0.15 9.07
CA ALA A 11 -1.27 -0.85 9.19
C ALA A 11 -1.60 -0.97 10.68
N GLN A 12 -2.83 -0.62 11.03
CA GLN A 12 -3.27 -0.62 12.41
C GLN A 12 -4.67 -1.21 12.50
N SER A 13 -4.86 -2.14 13.42
CA SER A 13 -6.19 -2.70 13.68
C SER A 13 -7.03 -1.67 14.43
N GLU A 14 -8.32 -1.68 14.15
CA GLU A 14 -9.24 -0.78 14.84
C GLU A 14 -9.18 -1.01 16.34
N GLY A 15 -9.00 0.08 17.08
CA GLY A 15 -8.92 0.03 18.52
C GLY A 15 -7.56 -0.38 19.09
N ALA A 16 -6.60 -0.71 18.23
CA ALA A 16 -5.28 -1.12 18.67
C ALA A 16 -4.40 0.10 18.92
N ILE A 17 -3.54 -0.01 19.92
CA ILE A 17 -2.55 1.03 20.20
C ILE A 17 -1.34 0.84 19.29
N GLU A 18 -1.00 -0.41 19.01
CA GLU A 18 0.18 -0.73 18.22
C GLU A 18 -0.16 -0.77 16.74
N TYR A 19 0.85 -0.51 15.93
CA TYR A 19 0.73 -0.61 14.48
C TYR A 19 1.94 -1.33 13.92
N SER A 20 1.79 -1.82 12.69
CA SER A 20 2.88 -2.44 11.94
C SER A 20 3.34 -1.49 10.85
N GLU A 21 4.63 -1.43 10.64
CA GLU A 21 5.23 -0.57 9.64
C GLU A 21 5.82 -1.42 8.52
N TYR A 22 5.55 -1.03 7.29
CA TYR A 22 5.99 -1.75 6.10
C TYR A 22 6.73 -0.81 5.17
N ARG A 23 7.86 -1.27 4.66
CA ARG A 23 8.64 -0.52 3.66
C ARG A 23 9.16 -1.48 2.62
N GLY A 24 9.22 -1.03 1.40
CA GLY A 24 9.81 -1.84 0.36
C GLY A 24 9.25 -1.54 -1.01
N VAL A 25 9.56 -2.43 -1.93
CA VAL A 25 9.12 -2.28 -3.31
C VAL A 25 8.00 -3.25 -3.59
N VAL A 26 6.94 -2.75 -4.20
CA VAL A 26 5.83 -3.59 -4.66
C VAL A 26 5.77 -3.52 -6.17
N GLU A 27 5.36 -4.63 -6.78
CA GLU A 27 5.20 -4.70 -8.23
C GLU A 27 3.74 -4.93 -8.55
N LEU A 28 3.21 -4.09 -9.43
CA LEU A 28 1.82 -4.20 -9.88
C LEU A 28 1.81 -4.78 -11.28
N LEU A 29 1.08 -5.88 -11.44
CA LEU A 29 0.98 -6.57 -12.73
C LEU A 29 -0.34 -6.21 -13.41
N GLY A 30 -0.25 -5.87 -14.69
CA GLY A 30 -1.43 -5.66 -15.51
C GLY A 30 -2.17 -4.36 -15.30
N GLN A 31 -1.83 -3.63 -14.29
CA GLN A 31 -2.45 -2.36 -13.98
C GLN A 31 -1.40 -1.29 -13.99
N SER A 32 -1.58 -0.29 -14.79
CA SER A 32 -0.60 0.77 -14.84
C SER A 32 -1.28 2.12 -14.75
N GLY A 33 -0.74 2.97 -13.94
CA GLY A 33 -1.04 4.38 -13.95
C GLY A 33 -2.42 4.81 -13.50
N THR A 34 -3.23 3.91 -12.97
CA THR A 34 -4.58 4.27 -12.58
C THR A 34 -4.75 4.52 -11.08
N LEU A 35 -3.72 4.25 -10.30
CA LEU A 35 -3.78 4.50 -8.87
C LEU A 35 -3.43 5.96 -8.61
N THR A 36 -4.45 6.79 -8.49
CA THR A 36 -4.24 8.22 -8.39
C THR A 36 -4.47 8.80 -7.00
N GLY A 37 -5.10 8.03 -6.10
CA GLY A 37 -5.40 8.52 -4.78
C GLY A 37 -4.85 7.62 -3.69
N LYS A 38 -4.54 8.19 -2.54
CA LYS A 38 -4.05 7.41 -1.42
C LYS A 38 -5.05 6.36 -0.95
N GLY A 39 -6.34 6.65 -1.09
CA GLY A 39 -7.37 5.67 -0.73
C GLY A 39 -7.32 4.43 -1.58
N GLU A 40 -7.11 4.59 -2.88
CA GLU A 40 -7.01 3.45 -3.78
C GLU A 40 -5.74 2.66 -3.55
N ILE A 41 -4.64 3.37 -3.30
CA ILE A 41 -3.37 2.74 -2.98
C ILE A 41 -3.49 1.93 -1.69
N ALA A 42 -4.12 2.50 -0.67
CA ALA A 42 -4.32 1.82 0.59
C ALA A 42 -5.14 0.55 0.43
N LYS A 43 -6.19 0.59 -0.39
CA LYS A 43 -7.00 -0.60 -0.65
C LYS A 43 -6.20 -1.67 -1.36
N MET A 44 -5.39 -1.28 -2.32
CA MET A 44 -4.57 -2.22 -3.06
C MET A 44 -3.54 -2.87 -2.13
N LEU A 45 -2.89 -2.08 -1.28
CA LEU A 45 -1.92 -2.59 -0.32
C LEU A 45 -2.58 -3.54 0.67
N ALA A 46 -3.76 -3.17 1.18
CA ALA A 46 -4.48 -4.02 2.11
C ALA A 46 -4.79 -5.38 1.48
N ARG A 47 -5.21 -5.37 0.22
CA ARG A 47 -5.53 -6.60 -0.49
C ARG A 47 -4.28 -7.43 -0.78
N SER A 48 -3.21 -6.78 -1.19
CA SER A 48 -1.97 -7.46 -1.56
C SER A 48 -1.28 -8.12 -0.37
N PHE A 49 -1.40 -7.54 0.80
CA PHE A 49 -0.75 -8.04 2.01
C PHE A 49 -1.71 -8.68 2.99
N ASP A 50 -2.95 -8.91 2.57
CA ASP A 50 -3.96 -9.57 3.40
C ASP A 50 -4.23 -8.80 4.69
N LEU A 51 -4.36 -7.49 4.55
CA LEU A 51 -4.60 -6.57 5.67
C LEU A 51 -5.94 -5.86 5.53
N GLU A 52 -6.92 -6.51 4.93
CA GLU A 52 -8.17 -5.85 4.56
C GLU A 52 -9.00 -5.37 5.74
N ASP A 53 -8.79 -5.96 6.89
CA ASP A 53 -9.49 -5.55 8.11
C ASP A 53 -8.71 -4.55 8.95
N MET A 54 -7.63 -3.99 8.39
CA MET A 54 -6.80 -3.02 9.08
C MET A 54 -6.87 -1.66 8.38
N ASP A 55 -6.63 -0.62 9.15
CA ASP A 55 -6.48 0.72 8.59
C ASP A 55 -5.07 0.88 8.03
N ILE A 56 -5.01 1.30 6.78
CA ILE A 56 -3.73 1.50 6.09
C ILE A 56 -3.51 2.99 5.92
N GLN A 57 -2.37 3.46 6.37
CA GLN A 57 -1.96 4.84 6.15
C GLN A 57 -0.70 4.85 5.31
N VAL A 58 -0.80 5.38 4.10
CA VAL A 58 0.32 5.44 3.17
C VAL A 58 1.13 6.69 3.48
N LEU A 59 2.39 6.50 3.83
CA LEU A 59 3.28 7.58 4.16
C LEU A 59 4.12 8.00 2.95
N GLN A 60 4.42 7.05 2.07
CA GLN A 60 5.25 7.31 0.90
C GLN A 60 4.84 6.37 -0.22
N TRP A 61 4.78 6.89 -1.43
CA TRP A 61 4.42 6.11 -2.62
C TRP A 61 4.97 6.80 -3.85
N HIS A 62 5.88 6.13 -4.56
CA HIS A 62 6.35 6.67 -5.83
C HIS A 62 6.82 5.56 -6.74
N GLN A 63 6.67 5.80 -8.03
CA GLN A 63 7.04 4.84 -9.05
C GLN A 63 8.54 4.81 -9.26
N LEU A 64 9.07 3.60 -9.40
CA LEU A 64 10.47 3.39 -9.74
C LEU A 64 10.61 3.19 -11.23
N HIS A 65 11.66 3.75 -11.79
CA HIS A 65 11.94 3.66 -13.23
C HIS A 65 13.09 2.72 -13.53
#